data_5307b0d1c693de538cfbcd4f8cb21847
#
_entry.id   5307b0d1c693de538cfbcd4f8cb21847
#
_cell.length_a   1.000
_cell.length_b   1.000
_cell.length_c   1.000
_cell.angle_alpha   90.00
_cell.angle_beta   90.00
_cell.angle_gamma   90.00
#
_symmetry.space_group_name_H-M   'P 1'
#
loop_
_entity.id
_entity.type
_entity.pdbx_description
1 polymer ?
#
loop_
_entity_poly.entity_id
_entity_poly.type
_entity_poly.pdbx_seq_one_letter_code
_entity_poly.pdbx_strand_id
1 'polypeptide(L)'
;MIRSPLWVLALFLLSACNSQPPVRLMPPPEAFVKSETNLFDVNKNLERSGEIQVFYATNRKPVGPADNQTYSRTPTDTLHLGVADLSIGGGEITWDALYKLSTQANDEALRPEILLTALHEKAQVSPVLGDASGGEAGLAFFRLIDQALAASNDKNLTIYVHGANTGVQRAAAQAAQYRHFTGRNSVVLSYIWPSAESFLRFSRDVTNTARTAPTFAHLIRMLSLHTQARQINVIAYSSGAMVASGGLARLDTPDPRFPQDSLRLGEVYYAAPDADFRTFVGYLQRQKGIGKRATVAINMHDSVLRWSSLHQRASRAGRPDLGELSEDDTRWLLQAAADDAIDVLWVKPEGLPGLDQRSHTFWYDHPWVSTDLLLKMLFGLPPAERGLEPGVSAAGVKYWEFSPDYGPRLWAIMQRL
;
A
#
# COMPACT_ATOMS: atom_id res chain seq x y z
N MET A 1 -57.49 10.19 -5.56
CA MET A 1 -56.49 9.71 -4.61
C MET A 1 -55.25 9.25 -5.42
N ILE A 2 -54.30 10.16 -5.58
CA ILE A 2 -53.08 9.95 -6.36
C ILE A 2 -52.00 9.54 -5.36
N ARG A 3 -51.63 8.24 -5.34
CA ARG A 3 -50.53 7.75 -4.52
C ARG A 3 -49.19 8.09 -5.22
N SER A 4 -48.41 8.88 -4.57
CA SER A 4 -47.14 9.48 -4.97
C SER A 4 -46.05 8.48 -5.41
N PRO A 5 -45.14 8.90 -6.31
CA PRO A 5 -44.04 8.07 -6.85
C PRO A 5 -42.81 8.15 -5.95
N LEU A 6 -42.93 7.82 -4.65
CA LEU A 6 -41.78 7.71 -3.74
C LEU A 6 -40.84 6.55 -4.07
N TRP A 7 -41.31 5.54 -4.80
CA TRP A 7 -40.52 4.37 -5.20
C TRP A 7 -39.59 4.65 -6.40
N VAL A 8 -39.88 5.62 -7.23
CA VAL A 8 -39.05 5.98 -8.40
C VAL A 8 -37.81 6.76 -7.95
N LEU A 9 -37.91 7.55 -6.88
CA LEU A 9 -36.76 8.30 -6.35
C LEU A 9 -35.73 7.39 -5.66
N ALA A 10 -36.20 6.31 -5.03
CA ALA A 10 -35.32 5.31 -4.39
C ALA A 10 -34.51 4.49 -5.41
N LEU A 11 -35.04 4.24 -6.60
CA LEU A 11 -34.32 3.52 -7.68
C LEU A 11 -33.24 4.37 -8.35
N PHE A 12 -33.42 5.70 -8.42
CA PHE A 12 -32.38 6.60 -8.97
C PHE A 12 -31.22 6.82 -8.01
N LEU A 13 -31.42 6.69 -6.69
CA LEU A 13 -30.36 6.80 -5.69
C LEU A 13 -29.49 5.52 -5.62
N LEU A 14 -29.99 4.38 -6.10
CA LEU A 14 -29.22 3.11 -6.12
C LEU A 14 -28.33 2.96 -7.37
N SER A 15 -28.55 3.72 -8.41
CA SER A 15 -27.74 3.69 -9.64
C SER A 15 -26.57 4.68 -9.65
N ALA A 16 -26.51 5.63 -8.71
CA ALA A 16 -25.45 6.65 -8.65
C ALA A 16 -24.21 6.24 -7.85
N CYS A 17 -24.18 5.05 -7.26
CA CYS A 17 -23.15 4.66 -6.26
C CYS A 17 -22.13 3.63 -6.72
N ASN A 18 -21.87 3.45 -8.02
CA ASN A 18 -20.97 2.37 -8.46
C ASN A 18 -19.65 2.81 -9.11
N SER A 19 -19.40 4.10 -9.31
CA SER A 19 -18.10 4.60 -9.75
C SER A 19 -17.38 5.30 -8.60
N GLN A 20 -16.27 4.71 -8.16
CA GLN A 20 -15.38 5.45 -7.28
C GLN A 20 -14.81 6.66 -8.01
N PRO A 21 -14.63 7.81 -7.32
CA PRO A 21 -13.98 8.95 -7.94
C PRO A 21 -12.57 8.55 -8.42
N PRO A 22 -12.08 9.15 -9.51
CA PRO A 22 -10.74 8.88 -10.01
C PRO A 22 -9.69 9.19 -8.92
N VAL A 23 -8.55 8.49 -8.98
CA VAL A 23 -7.41 8.81 -8.12
C VAL A 23 -6.83 10.13 -8.60
N ARG A 24 -6.81 11.12 -7.73
CA ARG A 24 -6.11 12.38 -7.96
C ARG A 24 -4.76 12.35 -7.29
N LEU A 25 -3.79 13.05 -7.88
CA LEU A 25 -2.46 13.18 -7.29
C LEU A 25 -2.59 13.74 -5.88
N MET A 26 -2.05 13.07 -4.88
CA MET A 26 -2.12 13.48 -3.48
C MET A 26 -1.42 14.83 -3.25
N PRO A 27 -1.71 15.54 -2.15
CA PRO A 27 -0.91 16.67 -1.72
C PRO A 27 0.57 16.29 -1.62
N PRO A 28 1.50 17.20 -1.91
CA PRO A 28 2.91 16.88 -1.80
C PRO A 28 3.27 16.50 -0.36
N PRO A 29 4.01 15.39 -0.16
CA PRO A 29 4.55 15.09 1.16
C PRO A 29 5.40 16.27 1.66
N GLU A 30 5.38 16.51 2.97
CA GLU A 30 6.09 17.64 3.59
C GLU A 30 7.59 17.64 3.23
N ALA A 31 8.17 16.46 3.04
CA ALA A 31 9.55 16.31 2.59
C ALA A 31 9.85 16.99 1.24
N PHE A 32 8.87 17.10 0.36
CA PHE A 32 9.02 17.81 -0.93
C PHE A 32 8.86 19.31 -0.81
N VAL A 33 8.08 19.77 0.16
CA VAL A 33 7.78 21.20 0.35
C VAL A 33 8.87 21.91 1.14
N LYS A 34 9.47 21.21 2.11
CA LYS A 34 10.44 21.78 3.06
C LYS A 34 11.91 21.53 2.71
N SER A 35 12.19 20.71 1.73
CA SER A 35 13.57 20.40 1.35
C SER A 35 14.10 21.38 0.30
N GLU A 36 15.33 21.87 0.46
CA GLU A 36 16.06 22.63 -0.57
C GLU A 36 16.38 21.76 -1.78
N THR A 37 16.61 20.45 -1.55
CA THR A 37 16.83 19.45 -2.60
C THR A 37 15.79 18.34 -2.42
N ASN A 38 14.88 18.19 -3.36
CA ASN A 38 13.87 17.16 -3.28
C ASN A 38 14.28 15.88 -4.03
N LEU A 39 13.50 14.81 -3.84
CA LEU A 39 13.80 13.50 -4.43
C LEU A 39 13.79 13.50 -5.97
N PHE A 40 13.11 14.44 -6.63
CA PHE A 40 13.17 14.55 -8.09
C PHE A 40 14.53 15.06 -8.55
N ASP A 41 15.14 16.00 -7.80
CA ASP A 41 16.39 16.65 -8.19
C ASP A 41 17.59 15.69 -8.12
N VAL A 42 17.53 14.70 -7.22
CA VAL A 42 18.58 13.68 -7.09
C VAL A 42 18.44 12.52 -8.09
N ASN A 43 17.33 12.45 -8.81
CA ASN A 43 17.11 11.40 -9.81
C ASN A 43 17.77 11.79 -11.15
N LYS A 44 18.94 11.23 -11.43
CA LYS A 44 19.70 11.48 -12.68
C LYS A 44 19.00 10.94 -13.94
N ASN A 45 18.10 9.98 -13.77
CA ASN A 45 17.34 9.33 -14.85
C ASN A 45 15.89 9.80 -14.88
N LEU A 46 15.58 10.97 -14.32
CA LEU A 46 14.23 11.49 -14.20
C LEU A 46 13.60 11.71 -15.58
N GLU A 47 12.56 10.96 -15.86
CA GLU A 47 11.67 11.18 -16.99
C GLU A 47 10.72 12.33 -16.70
N ARG A 48 10.93 13.47 -17.37
CA ARG A 48 10.20 14.73 -17.16
C ARG A 48 8.95 14.80 -18.03
N SER A 49 7.98 13.96 -17.71
CA SER A 49 6.69 13.89 -18.41
C SER A 49 5.54 13.63 -17.44
N GLY A 50 4.29 13.69 -17.92
CA GLY A 50 3.12 13.22 -17.21
C GLY A 50 3.03 11.69 -17.14
N GLU A 51 3.76 10.97 -18.00
CA GLU A 51 3.73 9.52 -18.07
C GLU A 51 4.48 8.89 -16.89
N ILE A 52 3.97 7.75 -16.41
CA ILE A 52 4.57 6.98 -15.35
C ILE A 52 4.21 5.50 -15.50
N GLN A 53 5.18 4.61 -15.26
CA GLN A 53 4.98 3.17 -15.30
C GLN A 53 5.08 2.57 -13.90
N VAL A 54 4.33 1.48 -13.66
CA VAL A 54 4.54 0.59 -12.51
C VAL A 54 4.48 -0.85 -12.96
N PHE A 55 5.18 -1.74 -12.30
CA PHE A 55 4.96 -3.17 -12.46
C PHE A 55 3.62 -3.55 -11.82
N TYR A 56 3.01 -4.63 -12.29
CA TYR A 56 1.87 -5.21 -11.61
C TYR A 56 1.97 -6.73 -11.52
N ALA A 57 1.34 -7.26 -10.49
CA ALA A 57 1.01 -8.67 -10.36
C ALA A 57 -0.45 -8.79 -9.94
N THR A 58 -1.18 -9.72 -10.54
CA THR A 58 -2.58 -9.95 -10.18
C THR A 58 -2.94 -11.42 -10.28
N ASN A 59 -3.78 -11.89 -9.36
CA ASN A 59 -4.45 -13.19 -9.46
C ASN A 59 -5.93 -13.04 -9.82
N ARG A 60 -6.29 -11.97 -10.51
CA ARG A 60 -7.61 -11.76 -11.11
C ARG A 60 -7.71 -12.49 -12.43
N LYS A 61 -8.89 -13.03 -12.74
CA LYS A 61 -9.16 -13.64 -14.04
C LYS A 61 -9.08 -12.59 -15.15
N PRO A 62 -8.27 -12.80 -16.22
CA PRO A 62 -8.21 -11.89 -17.35
C PRO A 62 -9.53 -11.85 -18.11
N VAL A 63 -9.85 -10.69 -18.68
CA VAL A 63 -11.04 -10.43 -19.52
C VAL A 63 -10.69 -9.46 -20.65
N GLY A 64 -11.36 -9.61 -21.79
CA GLY A 64 -11.08 -8.87 -23.01
C GLY A 64 -10.12 -9.59 -23.95
N PRO A 65 -9.91 -9.06 -25.15
CA PRO A 65 -8.95 -9.58 -26.11
C PRO A 65 -7.50 -9.28 -25.67
N ALA A 66 -6.53 -10.02 -26.16
CA ALA A 66 -5.14 -9.94 -25.72
C ALA A 66 -4.48 -8.57 -25.94
N ASP A 67 -4.92 -7.81 -26.92
CA ASP A 67 -4.47 -6.45 -27.25
C ASP A 67 -5.14 -5.35 -26.41
N ASN A 68 -6.23 -5.68 -25.70
CA ASN A 68 -6.94 -4.79 -24.80
C ASN A 68 -7.43 -5.56 -23.55
N GLN A 69 -6.51 -6.26 -22.91
CA GLN A 69 -6.80 -7.10 -21.77
C GLN A 69 -6.92 -6.28 -20.50
N THR A 70 -7.91 -6.59 -19.69
CA THR A 70 -8.05 -6.14 -18.30
C THR A 70 -8.35 -7.34 -17.40
N TYR A 71 -8.68 -7.09 -16.13
CA TYR A 71 -8.89 -8.15 -15.16
C TYR A 71 -10.20 -7.98 -14.40
N SER A 72 -10.92 -9.09 -14.25
CA SER A 72 -12.18 -9.13 -13.53
C SER A 72 -11.97 -9.18 -12.00
N ARG A 73 -13.07 -9.23 -11.24
CA ARG A 73 -13.08 -9.41 -9.78
C ARG A 73 -12.99 -10.88 -9.34
N THR A 74 -12.83 -11.81 -10.26
CA THR A 74 -12.78 -13.25 -9.98
C THR A 74 -11.35 -13.68 -9.68
N PRO A 75 -11.08 -14.30 -8.51
CA PRO A 75 -9.75 -14.84 -8.22
C PRO A 75 -9.44 -16.07 -9.08
N THR A 76 -8.17 -16.22 -9.42
CA THR A 76 -7.58 -17.41 -10.02
C THR A 76 -6.37 -17.86 -9.21
N ASP A 77 -5.88 -19.07 -9.48
CA ASP A 77 -4.63 -19.58 -8.90
C ASP A 77 -3.40 -19.17 -9.75
N THR A 78 -3.62 -18.46 -10.85
CA THR A 78 -2.55 -17.96 -11.74
C THR A 78 -2.22 -16.52 -11.39
N LEU A 79 -0.94 -16.21 -11.27
CA LEU A 79 -0.42 -14.86 -11.22
C LEU A 79 -0.15 -14.36 -12.65
N HIS A 80 -0.72 -13.22 -12.98
CA HIS A 80 -0.45 -12.47 -14.20
C HIS A 80 0.50 -11.33 -13.84
N LEU A 81 1.63 -11.25 -14.53
CA LEU A 81 2.72 -10.32 -14.28
C LEU A 81 2.89 -9.38 -15.47
N GLY A 82 3.07 -8.09 -15.23
CA GLY A 82 3.20 -7.15 -16.33
C GLY A 82 3.60 -5.73 -15.93
N VAL A 83 3.47 -4.82 -16.88
CA VAL A 83 3.72 -3.39 -16.74
C VAL A 83 2.42 -2.64 -17.00
N ALA A 84 2.11 -1.68 -16.17
CA ALA A 84 1.01 -0.75 -16.31
C ALA A 84 1.55 0.64 -16.68
N ASP A 85 1.05 1.19 -17.77
CA ASP A 85 1.32 2.56 -18.20
C ASP A 85 0.22 3.46 -17.67
N LEU A 86 0.62 4.59 -17.09
CA LEU A 86 -0.31 5.56 -16.54
C LEU A 86 0.11 6.97 -16.96
N SER A 87 -0.89 7.86 -16.97
CA SER A 87 -0.70 9.29 -17.23
C SER A 87 -1.23 10.10 -16.05
N ILE A 88 -0.44 11.02 -15.54
CA ILE A 88 -0.85 12.04 -14.57
C ILE A 88 -1.31 13.25 -15.36
N GLY A 89 -2.58 13.64 -15.21
CA GLY A 89 -3.19 14.76 -15.93
C GLY A 89 -3.56 14.47 -17.38
N GLY A 90 -3.72 13.18 -17.76
CA GLY A 90 -4.24 12.77 -19.08
C GLY A 90 -3.33 13.12 -20.26
N GLY A 91 -2.03 13.32 -20.05
CA GLY A 91 -1.07 13.68 -21.10
C GLY A 91 -1.03 15.18 -21.45
N GLU A 92 -1.90 15.99 -20.86
CA GLU A 92 -1.99 17.45 -21.12
C GLU A 92 -1.11 18.29 -20.18
N ILE A 93 -0.73 17.72 -19.02
CA ILE A 93 0.06 18.43 -18.02
C ILE A 93 1.54 18.52 -18.45
N THR A 94 2.11 19.72 -18.40
CA THR A 94 3.56 19.89 -18.59
C THR A 94 4.31 19.42 -17.35
N TRP A 95 5.58 19.00 -17.53
CA TRP A 95 6.42 18.63 -16.39
C TRP A 95 6.55 19.77 -15.36
N ASP A 96 6.74 21.03 -15.80
CA ASP A 96 6.87 22.17 -14.90
C ASP A 96 5.63 22.39 -14.04
N ALA A 97 4.44 22.21 -14.61
CA ALA A 97 3.19 22.29 -13.87
C ALA A 97 3.06 21.14 -12.87
N LEU A 98 3.38 19.92 -13.29
CA LEU A 98 3.36 18.73 -12.42
C LEU A 98 4.38 18.85 -11.29
N TYR A 99 5.60 19.32 -11.59
CA TYR A 99 6.67 19.55 -10.61
C TYR A 99 6.22 20.57 -9.53
N LYS A 100 5.63 21.70 -9.94
CA LYS A 100 5.07 22.68 -9.00
C LYS A 100 3.99 22.09 -8.10
N LEU A 101 3.05 21.33 -8.66
CA LEU A 101 2.02 20.65 -7.90
C LEU A 101 2.58 19.59 -6.95
N SER A 102 3.74 19.05 -7.22
CA SER A 102 4.38 17.98 -6.44
C SER A 102 5.36 18.49 -5.39
N THR A 103 5.77 19.78 -5.46
CA THR A 103 6.80 20.34 -4.59
C THR A 103 6.36 21.60 -3.84
N GLN A 104 5.18 22.15 -4.15
CA GLN A 104 4.68 23.36 -3.48
C GLN A 104 3.35 23.04 -2.79
N ALA A 105 3.23 23.48 -1.53
CA ALA A 105 1.96 23.43 -0.83
C ALA A 105 0.97 24.39 -1.49
N ASN A 106 -0.11 23.86 -2.02
CA ASN A 106 -1.23 24.62 -2.57
C ASN A 106 -2.51 23.79 -2.42
N ASP A 107 -3.24 24.08 -1.34
CA ASP A 107 -4.46 23.34 -0.98
C ASP A 107 -5.64 23.68 -1.92
N GLU A 108 -5.60 24.82 -2.61
CA GLU A 108 -6.63 25.23 -3.57
C GLU A 108 -6.39 24.69 -4.98
N ALA A 109 -5.20 24.15 -5.27
CA ALA A 109 -4.88 23.65 -6.60
C ALA A 109 -5.68 22.39 -6.92
N LEU A 110 -6.34 22.40 -8.08
CA LEU A 110 -6.99 21.20 -8.61
C LEU A 110 -5.92 20.14 -8.90
N ARG A 111 -5.98 19.03 -8.16
CA ARG A 111 -5.04 17.92 -8.33
C ARG A 111 -5.37 17.12 -9.59
N PRO A 112 -4.37 16.85 -10.47
CA PRO A 112 -4.60 16.09 -11.70
C PRO A 112 -4.98 14.64 -11.41
N GLU A 113 -5.76 14.05 -12.31
CA GLU A 113 -6.13 12.64 -12.24
C GLU A 113 -4.97 11.76 -12.72
N ILE A 114 -4.88 10.56 -12.15
CA ILE A 114 -3.94 9.54 -12.55
C ILE A 114 -4.72 8.46 -13.29
N LEU A 115 -4.51 8.33 -14.58
CA LEU A 115 -5.26 7.46 -15.47
C LEU A 115 -4.40 6.29 -15.95
N LEU A 116 -4.93 5.08 -15.89
CA LEU A 116 -4.32 3.91 -16.50
C LEU A 116 -4.55 3.98 -18.03
N THR A 117 -3.49 3.97 -18.79
CA THR A 117 -3.53 4.06 -20.26
C THR A 117 -3.38 2.70 -20.92
N ALA A 118 -2.57 1.80 -20.37
CA ALA A 118 -2.40 0.45 -20.90
C ALA A 118 -1.95 -0.55 -19.81
N LEU A 119 -2.27 -1.83 -20.06
CA LEU A 119 -1.72 -2.97 -19.33
C LEU A 119 -0.99 -3.88 -20.31
N HIS A 120 0.25 -4.20 -20.02
CA HIS A 120 1.09 -5.08 -20.82
C HIS A 120 1.44 -6.32 -20.03
N GLU A 121 0.66 -7.39 -20.17
CA GLU A 121 0.99 -8.68 -19.56
C GLU A 121 2.28 -9.22 -20.20
N LYS A 122 3.21 -9.65 -19.37
CA LYS A 122 4.53 -10.17 -19.75
C LYS A 122 4.69 -11.64 -19.45
N ALA A 123 4.05 -12.13 -18.37
CA ALA A 123 4.16 -13.52 -17.97
C ALA A 123 2.95 -13.98 -17.17
N GLN A 124 2.75 -15.28 -17.14
CA GLN A 124 1.80 -15.97 -16.26
C GLN A 124 2.55 -17.02 -15.45
N VAL A 125 2.25 -17.09 -14.15
CA VAL A 125 2.85 -18.07 -13.25
C VAL A 125 1.75 -18.80 -12.49
N SER A 126 1.77 -20.13 -12.53
CA SER A 126 0.87 -20.94 -11.72
C SER A 126 1.62 -21.50 -10.51
N PRO A 127 1.33 -21.04 -9.29
CA PRO A 127 1.96 -21.54 -8.07
C PRO A 127 1.76 -23.05 -7.86
N VAL A 128 0.70 -23.61 -8.43
CA VAL A 128 0.30 -25.02 -8.25
C VAL A 128 1.07 -25.95 -9.19
N LEU A 129 1.49 -25.49 -10.36
CA LEU A 129 2.08 -26.34 -11.41
C LEU A 129 3.59 -26.60 -11.25
N GLY A 130 4.18 -26.28 -10.09
CA GLY A 130 5.56 -26.65 -9.77
C GLY A 130 6.64 -25.72 -10.37
N ASP A 131 6.31 -24.87 -11.34
CA ASP A 131 7.25 -23.89 -11.88
C ASP A 131 7.32 -22.65 -10.97
N ALA A 132 8.47 -22.48 -10.33
CA ALA A 132 8.71 -21.35 -9.43
C ALA A 132 8.98 -20.04 -10.16
N SER A 133 9.17 -20.05 -11.49
CA SER A 133 9.64 -18.88 -12.24
C SER A 133 8.65 -18.37 -13.29
N GLY A 134 7.69 -19.19 -13.72
CA GLY A 134 6.86 -18.92 -14.91
C GLY A 134 7.61 -19.11 -16.23
N GLY A 135 8.62 -19.94 -16.23
CA GLY A 135 9.44 -20.26 -17.39
C GLY A 135 10.24 -19.07 -17.92
N GLU A 136 10.54 -19.09 -19.23
CA GLU A 136 11.33 -18.03 -19.86
C GLU A 136 10.64 -16.65 -19.79
N ALA A 137 9.31 -16.60 -19.95
CA ALA A 137 8.55 -15.37 -19.89
C ALA A 137 8.61 -14.74 -18.48
N GLY A 138 8.50 -15.54 -17.42
CA GLY A 138 8.63 -15.07 -16.05
C GLY A 138 10.04 -14.57 -15.76
N LEU A 139 11.07 -15.31 -16.18
CA LEU A 139 12.45 -14.85 -16.04
C LEU A 139 12.72 -13.56 -16.83
N ALA A 140 12.10 -13.40 -18.01
CA ALA A 140 12.18 -12.15 -18.76
C ALA A 140 11.53 -10.98 -18.02
N PHE A 141 10.39 -11.20 -17.37
CA PHE A 141 9.73 -10.20 -16.52
C PHE A 141 10.64 -9.78 -15.34
N PHE A 142 11.27 -10.73 -14.65
CA PHE A 142 12.19 -10.38 -13.55
C PHE A 142 13.42 -9.61 -14.04
N ARG A 143 13.94 -9.90 -15.24
CA ARG A 143 14.98 -9.07 -15.87
C ARG A 143 14.55 -7.64 -16.16
N LEU A 144 13.26 -7.39 -16.51
CA LEU A 144 12.75 -6.01 -16.64
C LEU A 144 12.76 -5.27 -15.29
N ILE A 145 12.40 -5.95 -14.21
CA ILE A 145 12.53 -5.40 -12.85
C ILE A 145 13.99 -5.05 -12.54
N ASP A 146 14.92 -5.94 -12.87
CA ASP A 146 16.36 -5.71 -12.62
C ASP A 146 16.90 -4.53 -13.43
N GLN A 147 16.45 -4.35 -14.66
CA GLN A 147 16.80 -3.17 -15.48
C GLN A 147 16.30 -1.88 -14.82
N ALA A 148 15.05 -1.89 -14.30
CA ALA A 148 14.50 -0.74 -13.58
C ALA A 148 15.25 -0.48 -12.26
N LEU A 149 15.62 -1.52 -11.51
CA LEU A 149 16.43 -1.41 -10.29
C LEU A 149 17.82 -0.85 -10.60
N ALA A 150 18.44 -1.28 -11.70
CA ALA A 150 19.75 -0.77 -12.12
C ALA A 150 19.69 0.73 -12.42
N ALA A 151 18.61 1.20 -13.04
CA ALA A 151 18.38 2.60 -13.38
C ALA A 151 17.97 3.47 -12.17
N SER A 152 17.47 2.90 -11.09
CA SER A 152 17.01 3.60 -9.89
C SER A 152 18.16 3.79 -8.88
N ASN A 153 18.12 4.85 -8.05
CA ASN A 153 19.03 4.98 -6.90
C ASN A 153 18.58 4.06 -5.75
N ASP A 154 17.26 3.96 -5.52
CA ASP A 154 16.72 2.97 -4.60
C ASP A 154 16.80 1.58 -5.21
N LYS A 155 17.55 0.68 -4.55
CA LYS A 155 17.74 -0.70 -4.98
C LYS A 155 16.74 -1.67 -4.35
N ASN A 156 15.70 -1.14 -3.69
CA ASN A 156 14.61 -1.93 -3.14
C ASN A 156 13.45 -1.98 -4.15
N LEU A 157 12.67 -3.06 -4.06
CA LEU A 157 11.39 -3.20 -4.74
C LEU A 157 10.26 -2.97 -3.73
N THR A 158 9.36 -2.03 -3.99
CA THR A 158 8.20 -1.82 -3.12
C THR A 158 6.94 -2.40 -3.74
N ILE A 159 6.25 -3.27 -3.02
CA ILE A 159 4.94 -3.80 -3.41
C ILE A 159 3.85 -3.00 -2.72
N TYR A 160 2.94 -2.43 -3.50
CA TYR A 160 1.73 -1.77 -3.00
C TYR A 160 0.54 -2.74 -3.08
N VAL A 161 -0.13 -2.99 -1.95
CA VAL A 161 -1.32 -3.86 -1.84
C VAL A 161 -2.51 -2.99 -1.48
N HIS A 162 -3.42 -2.83 -2.45
CA HIS A 162 -4.58 -1.93 -2.32
C HIS A 162 -5.66 -2.42 -1.36
N GLY A 163 -6.56 -1.52 -0.95
CA GLY A 163 -7.70 -1.82 -0.07
C GLY A 163 -8.87 -2.49 -0.78
N ALA A 164 -9.96 -2.68 -0.03
CA ALA A 164 -11.25 -3.13 -0.57
C ALA A 164 -11.81 -2.14 -1.61
N ASN A 165 -12.86 -2.56 -2.32
CA ASN A 165 -13.58 -1.72 -3.27
C ASN A 165 -12.66 -1.02 -4.29
N THR A 166 -11.64 -1.72 -4.80
CA THR A 166 -10.60 -1.15 -5.67
C THR A 166 -10.52 -1.93 -6.97
N GLY A 167 -10.77 -1.24 -8.10
CA GLY A 167 -10.57 -1.77 -9.45
C GLY A 167 -9.10 -1.70 -9.89
N VAL A 168 -8.82 -2.28 -11.07
CA VAL A 168 -7.46 -2.33 -11.66
C VAL A 168 -6.88 -0.94 -11.85
N GLN A 169 -7.64 -0.04 -12.47
CA GLN A 169 -7.30 1.38 -12.67
C GLN A 169 -6.84 2.05 -11.36
N ARG A 170 -7.65 1.93 -10.30
CA ARG A 170 -7.40 2.59 -9.03
C ARG A 170 -6.17 2.01 -8.33
N ALA A 171 -6.01 0.68 -8.35
CA ALA A 171 -4.87 0.00 -7.74
C ALA A 171 -3.54 0.42 -8.39
N ALA A 172 -3.51 0.46 -9.74
CA ALA A 172 -2.35 0.92 -10.48
C ALA A 172 -2.05 2.40 -10.24
N ALA A 173 -3.10 3.26 -10.21
CA ALA A 173 -2.95 4.69 -9.97
C ALA A 173 -2.41 5.02 -8.57
N GLN A 174 -2.84 4.31 -7.52
CA GLN A 174 -2.32 4.49 -6.16
C GLN A 174 -0.83 4.05 -6.06
N ALA A 175 -0.45 2.97 -6.72
CA ALA A 175 0.94 2.55 -6.80
C ALA A 175 1.81 3.57 -7.58
N ALA A 176 1.28 4.11 -8.69
CA ALA A 176 1.95 5.14 -9.47
C ALA A 176 2.12 6.45 -8.69
N GLN A 177 1.11 6.84 -7.90
CA GLN A 177 1.20 7.98 -6.99
C GLN A 177 2.34 7.83 -5.98
N TYR A 178 2.44 6.66 -5.33
CA TYR A 178 3.55 6.38 -4.44
C TYR A 178 4.90 6.47 -5.20
N ARG A 179 5.03 5.80 -6.37
CA ARG A 179 6.24 5.88 -7.20
C ARG A 179 6.58 7.33 -7.58
N HIS A 180 5.59 8.15 -7.92
CA HIS A 180 5.83 9.57 -8.25
C HIS A 180 6.53 10.30 -7.10
N PHE A 181 6.03 10.14 -5.86
CA PHE A 181 6.59 10.78 -4.69
C PHE A 181 7.82 10.07 -4.09
N THR A 182 8.36 9.04 -4.72
CA THR A 182 9.74 8.60 -4.48
C THR A 182 10.75 9.38 -5.33
N GLY A 183 10.35 10.48 -5.96
CA GLY A 183 11.14 11.17 -6.97
C GLY A 183 11.26 10.35 -8.27
N ARG A 184 10.30 9.43 -8.51
CA ARG A 184 10.35 8.43 -9.60
C ARG A 184 11.61 7.55 -9.59
N ASN A 185 12.22 7.42 -8.43
CA ASN A 185 13.55 6.82 -8.26
C ASN A 185 13.51 5.47 -7.52
N SER A 186 12.33 4.85 -7.49
CA SER A 186 12.09 3.52 -6.91
C SER A 186 11.33 2.63 -7.89
N VAL A 187 11.55 1.33 -7.76
CA VAL A 187 10.79 0.32 -8.48
C VAL A 187 9.57 -0.08 -7.66
N VAL A 188 8.38 0.10 -8.24
CA VAL A 188 7.11 -0.16 -7.56
C VAL A 188 6.29 -1.19 -8.33
N LEU A 189 5.74 -2.17 -7.61
CA LEU A 189 4.84 -3.19 -8.12
C LEU A 189 3.49 -3.07 -7.43
N SER A 190 2.41 -2.88 -8.20
CA SER A 190 1.04 -2.94 -7.70
C SER A 190 0.57 -4.39 -7.62
N TYR A 191 0.27 -4.90 -6.42
CA TYR A 191 -0.39 -6.19 -6.28
C TYR A 191 -1.90 -6.01 -6.33
N ILE A 192 -2.48 -6.31 -7.49
CA ILE A 192 -3.89 -6.05 -7.80
C ILE A 192 -4.72 -7.29 -7.46
N TRP A 193 -5.06 -7.45 -6.17
CA TRP A 193 -5.85 -8.58 -5.72
C TRP A 193 -7.35 -8.45 -6.06
N PRO A 194 -8.11 -9.56 -6.16
CA PRO A 194 -9.52 -9.55 -6.59
C PRO A 194 -10.47 -9.05 -5.50
N SER A 195 -10.46 -7.73 -5.23
CA SER A 195 -11.49 -7.10 -4.40
C SER A 195 -12.84 -7.02 -5.12
N ALA A 196 -13.94 -6.97 -4.36
CA ALA A 196 -15.28 -7.03 -4.89
C ALA A 196 -15.76 -5.75 -5.58
N GLU A 197 -14.99 -4.66 -5.46
CA GLU A 197 -15.30 -3.33 -6.02
C GLU A 197 -16.68 -2.81 -5.57
N SER A 198 -17.11 -3.16 -4.34
CA SER A 198 -18.36 -2.73 -3.75
C SER A 198 -18.34 -2.96 -2.24
N PHE A 199 -18.62 -1.95 -1.45
CA PHE A 199 -18.75 -2.08 0.01
C PHE A 199 -19.87 -3.05 0.44
N LEU A 200 -20.93 -3.16 -0.35
CA LEU A 200 -22.02 -4.12 -0.07
C LEU A 200 -21.57 -5.59 -0.18
N ARG A 201 -20.42 -5.85 -0.79
CA ARG A 201 -19.84 -7.20 -0.98
C ARG A 201 -18.59 -7.42 -0.15
N PHE A 202 -18.41 -6.69 0.93
CA PHE A 202 -17.22 -6.76 1.79
C PHE A 202 -16.93 -8.18 2.33
N SER A 203 -17.98 -8.97 2.63
CA SER A 203 -17.82 -10.38 3.02
C SER A 203 -17.12 -11.23 1.94
N ARG A 204 -17.28 -10.86 0.67
CA ARG A 204 -16.57 -11.49 -0.46
C ARG A 204 -15.09 -11.11 -0.45
N ASP A 205 -14.76 -9.89 -0.05
CA ASP A 205 -13.36 -9.46 0.10
C ASP A 205 -12.64 -10.29 1.15
N VAL A 206 -13.27 -10.54 2.30
CA VAL A 206 -12.71 -11.42 3.35
C VAL A 206 -12.40 -12.81 2.79
N THR A 207 -13.32 -13.40 2.01
CA THR A 207 -13.10 -14.71 1.37
C THR A 207 -11.97 -14.66 0.33
N ASN A 208 -11.94 -13.62 -0.49
CA ASN A 208 -10.94 -13.46 -1.55
C ASN A 208 -9.53 -13.24 -0.98
N THR A 209 -9.39 -12.54 0.16
CA THR A 209 -8.09 -12.35 0.82
C THR A 209 -7.47 -13.67 1.24
N ALA A 210 -8.26 -14.60 1.81
CA ALA A 210 -7.78 -15.91 2.21
C ALA A 210 -7.26 -16.74 1.02
N ARG A 211 -7.90 -16.62 -0.15
CA ARG A 211 -7.47 -17.26 -1.41
C ARG A 211 -6.25 -16.59 -2.03
N THR A 212 -6.11 -15.30 -1.83
CA THR A 212 -5.04 -14.49 -2.44
C THR A 212 -3.75 -14.52 -1.62
N ALA A 213 -3.81 -14.70 -0.31
CA ALA A 213 -2.64 -14.72 0.56
C ALA A 213 -1.57 -15.75 0.14
N PRO A 214 -1.89 -16.99 -0.29
CA PRO A 214 -0.90 -17.93 -0.82
C PRO A 214 -0.19 -17.44 -2.09
N THR A 215 -0.92 -16.82 -3.03
CA THR A 215 -0.33 -16.29 -4.27
C THR A 215 0.56 -15.08 -3.99
N PHE A 216 0.23 -14.27 -2.98
CA PHE A 216 1.07 -13.17 -2.53
C PHE A 216 2.38 -13.67 -1.91
N ALA A 217 2.33 -14.70 -1.04
CA ALA A 217 3.53 -15.35 -0.50
C ALA A 217 4.43 -15.91 -1.61
N HIS A 218 3.82 -16.55 -2.62
CA HIS A 218 4.55 -17.07 -3.78
C HIS A 218 5.24 -15.95 -4.57
N LEU A 219 4.55 -14.82 -4.80
CA LEU A 219 5.13 -13.64 -5.46
C LEU A 219 6.36 -13.12 -4.69
N ILE A 220 6.28 -12.99 -3.36
CA ILE A 220 7.43 -12.56 -2.53
C ILE A 220 8.62 -13.50 -2.71
N ARG A 221 8.39 -14.81 -2.71
CA ARG A 221 9.47 -15.81 -2.92
C ARG A 221 10.09 -15.70 -4.30
N MET A 222 9.26 -15.59 -5.36
CA MET A 222 9.76 -15.41 -6.73
C MET A 222 10.61 -14.16 -6.88
N LEU A 223 10.10 -13.02 -6.40
CA LEU A 223 10.83 -11.75 -6.45
C LEU A 223 12.14 -11.83 -5.66
N SER A 224 12.12 -12.50 -4.49
CA SER A 224 13.33 -12.72 -3.70
C SER A 224 14.36 -13.58 -4.42
N LEU A 225 13.92 -14.61 -5.14
CA LEU A 225 14.83 -15.54 -5.82
C LEU A 225 15.35 -15.01 -7.16
N HIS A 226 14.49 -14.35 -7.94
CA HIS A 226 14.73 -14.08 -9.36
C HIS A 226 15.03 -12.59 -9.68
N THR A 227 15.03 -11.67 -8.72
CA THR A 227 15.41 -10.26 -8.96
C THR A 227 16.68 -9.89 -8.21
N GLN A 228 17.27 -8.75 -8.58
CA GLN A 228 18.41 -8.14 -7.88
C GLN A 228 17.98 -7.12 -6.82
N ALA A 229 16.69 -7.07 -6.45
CA ALA A 229 16.23 -6.18 -5.40
C ALA A 229 16.98 -6.45 -4.10
N ARG A 230 17.57 -5.40 -3.49
CA ARG A 230 18.26 -5.53 -2.20
C ARG A 230 17.29 -6.00 -1.11
N GLN A 231 16.08 -5.47 -1.15
CA GLN A 231 14.97 -5.83 -0.27
C GLN A 231 13.65 -5.68 -1.00
N ILE A 232 12.64 -6.42 -0.55
CA ILE A 232 11.26 -6.32 -1.00
C ILE A 232 10.46 -5.70 0.14
N ASN A 233 10.05 -4.46 -0.05
CA ASN A 233 9.23 -3.71 0.89
C ASN A 233 7.75 -3.87 0.56
N VAL A 234 6.88 -3.77 1.56
CA VAL A 234 5.43 -3.92 1.37
C VAL A 234 4.68 -2.74 1.99
N ILE A 235 3.84 -2.08 1.20
CA ILE A 235 2.84 -1.13 1.68
C ILE A 235 1.47 -1.80 1.51
N ALA A 236 0.75 -1.99 2.60
CA ALA A 236 -0.56 -2.62 2.57
C ALA A 236 -1.61 -1.66 3.16
N TYR A 237 -2.58 -1.26 2.33
CA TYR A 237 -3.61 -0.32 2.72
C TYR A 237 -4.93 -1.01 2.99
N SER A 238 -5.59 -0.64 4.10
CA SER A 238 -6.93 -1.09 4.45
C SER A 238 -7.05 -2.63 4.42
N SER A 239 -8.00 -3.19 3.68
CA SER A 239 -8.19 -4.65 3.53
C SER A 239 -7.02 -5.34 2.80
N GLY A 240 -6.14 -4.61 2.12
CA GLY A 240 -4.88 -5.13 1.61
C GLY A 240 -3.98 -5.68 2.71
N ALA A 241 -4.16 -5.21 3.95
CA ALA A 241 -3.46 -5.74 5.13
C ALA A 241 -3.81 -7.20 5.42
N MET A 242 -5.04 -7.66 5.13
CA MET A 242 -5.40 -9.09 5.26
C MET A 242 -4.60 -9.95 4.26
N VAL A 243 -4.46 -9.48 3.03
CA VAL A 243 -3.69 -10.18 1.99
C VAL A 243 -2.22 -10.22 2.35
N ALA A 244 -1.66 -9.06 2.67
CA ALA A 244 -0.24 -8.92 2.97
C ALA A 244 0.14 -9.68 4.26
N SER A 245 -0.54 -9.45 5.39
CA SER A 245 -0.20 -10.12 6.64
C SER A 245 -0.38 -11.63 6.55
N GLY A 246 -1.49 -12.11 5.94
CA GLY A 246 -1.73 -13.52 5.72
C GLY A 246 -0.74 -14.18 4.77
N GLY A 247 -0.27 -13.47 3.74
CA GLY A 247 0.76 -13.94 2.82
C GLY A 247 2.14 -13.97 3.44
N LEU A 248 2.54 -12.88 4.11
CA LEU A 248 3.83 -12.79 4.79
C LEU A 248 3.96 -13.82 5.92
N ALA A 249 2.88 -14.08 6.67
CA ALA A 249 2.87 -15.13 7.68
C ALA A 249 3.12 -16.55 7.12
N ARG A 250 2.91 -16.79 5.83
CA ARG A 250 3.20 -18.08 5.17
C ARG A 250 4.65 -18.24 4.75
N LEU A 251 5.45 -17.19 4.84
CA LEU A 251 6.86 -17.24 4.54
C LEU A 251 7.67 -17.99 5.62
N ASP A 252 7.11 -18.17 6.82
CA ASP A 252 7.70 -18.98 7.90
C ASP A 252 7.71 -20.47 7.56
N THR A 253 6.82 -20.90 6.67
CA THR A 253 6.75 -22.31 6.23
C THR A 253 7.69 -22.52 5.06
N PRO A 254 8.66 -23.44 5.18
CA PRO A 254 9.58 -23.75 4.07
C PRO A 254 8.85 -24.21 2.82
N ASP A 255 9.33 -23.77 1.67
CA ASP A 255 8.90 -24.24 0.36
C ASP A 255 10.15 -24.77 -0.37
N PRO A 256 10.23 -26.06 -0.72
CA PRO A 256 11.45 -26.67 -1.29
C PRO A 256 11.86 -26.04 -2.63
N ARG A 257 10.97 -25.32 -3.30
CA ARG A 257 11.27 -24.59 -4.55
C ARG A 257 12.06 -23.30 -4.31
N PHE A 258 12.06 -22.79 -3.06
CA PHE A 258 12.65 -21.51 -2.69
C PHE A 258 13.52 -21.69 -1.46
N PRO A 259 14.85 -21.53 -1.57
CA PRO A 259 15.72 -21.52 -0.40
C PRO A 259 15.28 -20.48 0.63
N GLN A 260 15.22 -20.89 1.90
CA GLN A 260 14.72 -19.99 2.97
C GLN A 260 15.61 -18.75 3.15
N ASP A 261 16.91 -18.93 2.95
CA ASP A 261 17.92 -17.85 2.98
C ASP A 261 17.85 -16.89 1.78
N SER A 262 17.06 -17.23 0.74
CA SER A 262 16.81 -16.34 -0.39
C SER A 262 15.82 -15.24 -0.08
N LEU A 263 15.03 -15.32 1.00
CA LEU A 263 14.03 -14.32 1.35
C LEU A 263 14.69 -12.96 1.69
N ARG A 264 14.22 -11.91 1.03
CA ARG A 264 14.76 -10.55 1.17
C ARG A 264 13.67 -9.56 1.55
N LEU A 265 12.78 -9.97 2.48
CA LEU A 265 11.73 -9.09 3.00
C LEU A 265 12.37 -7.93 3.77
N GLY A 266 12.00 -6.72 3.40
CA GLY A 266 12.44 -5.48 4.01
C GLY A 266 11.41 -4.89 4.97
N GLU A 267 11.11 -3.62 4.76
CA GLU A 267 10.16 -2.85 5.55
C GLU A 267 8.71 -3.18 5.17
N VAL A 268 7.83 -3.25 6.15
CA VAL A 268 6.39 -3.43 5.95
C VAL A 268 5.64 -2.26 6.58
N TYR A 269 4.72 -1.65 5.83
CA TYR A 269 3.87 -0.56 6.32
C TYR A 269 2.40 -0.90 6.12
N TYR A 270 1.69 -1.10 7.21
CA TYR A 270 0.25 -1.32 7.23
C TYR A 270 -0.47 0.00 7.50
N ALA A 271 -1.06 0.61 6.47
CA ALA A 271 -1.80 1.87 6.56
C ALA A 271 -3.28 1.59 6.80
N ALA A 272 -3.83 2.06 7.92
CA ALA A 272 -5.24 1.87 8.32
C ALA A 272 -5.71 0.40 8.14
N PRO A 273 -5.00 -0.61 8.69
CA PRO A 273 -5.23 -2.01 8.34
C PRO A 273 -6.63 -2.49 8.74
N ASP A 274 -7.43 -2.87 7.74
CA ASP A 274 -8.74 -3.49 7.91
C ASP A 274 -8.61 -5.01 7.93
N ALA A 275 -7.95 -5.53 8.95
CA ALA A 275 -7.80 -6.94 9.24
C ALA A 275 -8.38 -7.26 10.61
N ASP A 276 -8.95 -8.46 10.80
CA ASP A 276 -9.36 -8.94 12.13
C ASP A 276 -8.17 -8.85 13.08
N PHE A 277 -8.34 -8.15 14.22
CA PHE A 277 -7.20 -7.78 15.04
C PHE A 277 -6.49 -8.99 15.66
N ARG A 278 -7.23 -10.00 16.13
CA ARG A 278 -6.63 -11.23 16.69
C ARG A 278 -5.85 -12.00 15.63
N THR A 279 -6.46 -12.18 14.47
CA THR A 279 -5.82 -12.86 13.34
C THR A 279 -4.58 -12.11 12.88
N PHE A 280 -4.64 -10.79 12.84
CA PHE A 280 -3.52 -9.94 12.42
C PHE A 280 -2.34 -10.05 13.39
N VAL A 281 -2.58 -10.01 14.70
CA VAL A 281 -1.53 -10.22 15.71
C VAL A 281 -0.89 -11.60 15.54
N GLY A 282 -1.68 -12.66 15.37
CA GLY A 282 -1.15 -14.00 15.09
C GLY A 282 -0.31 -14.09 13.81
N TYR A 283 -0.65 -13.30 12.78
CA TYR A 283 0.17 -13.22 11.58
C TYR A 283 1.46 -12.43 11.81
N LEU A 284 1.44 -11.35 12.60
CA LEU A 284 2.66 -10.62 12.94
C LEU A 284 3.64 -11.48 13.77
N GLN A 285 3.12 -12.33 14.68
CA GLN A 285 3.94 -13.28 15.43
C GLN A 285 4.73 -14.21 14.48
N ARG A 286 4.09 -14.71 13.43
CA ARG A 286 4.71 -15.58 12.42
C ARG A 286 5.69 -14.86 11.50
N GLN A 287 5.59 -13.54 11.37
CA GLN A 287 6.50 -12.71 10.58
C GLN A 287 7.78 -12.34 11.34
N LYS A 288 7.81 -12.56 12.65
CA LYS A 288 8.98 -12.23 13.49
C LYS A 288 10.25 -12.92 12.97
N GLY A 289 11.27 -12.13 12.64
CA GLY A 289 12.55 -12.62 12.14
C GLY A 289 12.61 -12.90 10.63
N ILE A 290 11.51 -12.72 9.88
CA ILE A 290 11.51 -12.91 8.41
C ILE A 290 11.85 -11.59 7.70
N GLY A 291 11.30 -10.48 8.16
CA GLY A 291 11.52 -9.13 7.62
C GLY A 291 12.29 -8.26 8.60
N LYS A 292 12.44 -6.98 8.24
CA LYS A 292 13.09 -6.00 9.13
C LYS A 292 12.14 -5.53 10.22
N ARG A 293 11.23 -4.63 9.89
CA ARG A 293 10.35 -3.98 10.84
C ARG A 293 8.98 -3.73 10.23
N ALA A 294 7.92 -3.98 10.97
CA ALA A 294 6.57 -3.63 10.58
C ALA A 294 6.13 -2.32 11.25
N THR A 295 5.58 -1.37 10.48
CA THR A 295 4.84 -0.22 11.02
C THR A 295 3.35 -0.46 10.82
N VAL A 296 2.56 -0.25 11.88
CA VAL A 296 1.09 -0.33 11.87
C VAL A 296 0.54 1.05 12.17
N ALA A 297 0.10 1.77 11.13
CA ALA A 297 -0.49 3.10 11.27
C ALA A 297 -1.98 3.00 11.56
N ILE A 298 -2.40 3.51 12.72
CA ILE A 298 -3.75 3.40 13.25
C ILE A 298 -4.40 4.77 13.44
N ASN A 299 -5.73 4.85 13.23
CA ASN A 299 -6.56 5.97 13.62
C ASN A 299 -7.76 5.45 14.41
N MET A 300 -7.83 5.74 15.71
CA MET A 300 -8.89 5.26 16.59
C MET A 300 -10.27 5.86 16.26
N HIS A 301 -10.32 6.95 15.49
CA HIS A 301 -11.55 7.61 15.05
C HIS A 301 -12.00 7.22 13.63
N ASP A 302 -11.24 6.37 12.93
CA ASP A 302 -11.51 5.92 11.57
C ASP A 302 -12.95 5.38 11.41
N SER A 303 -13.73 6.07 10.56
CA SER A 303 -15.15 5.73 10.36
C SER A 303 -15.35 4.46 9.53
N VAL A 304 -14.45 4.18 8.59
CA VAL A 304 -14.50 2.98 7.75
C VAL A 304 -14.21 1.75 8.60
N LEU A 305 -13.16 1.79 9.43
CA LEU A 305 -12.80 0.69 10.32
C LEU A 305 -13.86 0.49 11.43
N ARG A 306 -14.49 1.57 11.90
CA ARG A 306 -15.62 1.47 12.83
C ARG A 306 -16.79 0.72 12.20
N TRP A 307 -17.15 1.07 10.96
CA TRP A 307 -18.19 0.36 10.22
C TRP A 307 -17.82 -1.12 9.99
N SER A 308 -16.58 -1.38 9.57
CA SER A 308 -16.07 -2.73 9.36
C SER A 308 -16.11 -3.56 10.65
N SER A 309 -15.73 -2.99 11.81
CA SER A 309 -15.80 -3.64 13.12
C SER A 309 -17.23 -4.07 13.46
N LEU A 310 -18.20 -3.19 13.25
CA LEU A 310 -19.61 -3.50 13.51
C LEU A 310 -20.13 -4.61 12.59
N HIS A 311 -19.75 -4.58 11.32
CA HIS A 311 -20.18 -5.57 10.34
C HIS A 311 -19.55 -6.95 10.59
N GLN A 312 -18.27 -7.00 10.94
CA GLN A 312 -17.52 -8.24 11.20
C GLN A 312 -17.62 -8.72 12.65
N ARG A 313 -18.17 -7.91 13.55
CA ARG A 313 -18.25 -8.17 15.00
C ARG A 313 -16.90 -8.46 15.64
N ALA A 314 -15.87 -7.80 15.17
CA ALA A 314 -14.49 -7.90 15.65
C ALA A 314 -13.74 -6.59 15.41
N SER A 315 -12.84 -6.22 16.29
CA SER A 315 -12.01 -5.03 16.11
C SER A 315 -11.06 -5.19 14.92
N ARG A 316 -10.64 -4.06 14.37
CA ARG A 316 -9.76 -4.03 13.19
C ARG A 316 -8.36 -3.59 13.62
N ALA A 317 -7.35 -4.13 12.98
CA ALA A 317 -5.95 -3.85 13.34
C ALA A 317 -5.59 -2.34 13.30
N GLY A 318 -6.25 -1.55 12.42
CA GLY A 318 -6.11 -0.09 12.37
C GLY A 318 -6.95 0.68 13.40
N ARG A 319 -7.83 -0.02 14.13
CA ARG A 319 -8.65 0.48 15.24
C ARG A 319 -8.81 -0.64 16.29
N PRO A 320 -7.71 -1.02 16.95
CA PRO A 320 -7.66 -2.21 17.78
C PRO A 320 -8.43 -2.07 19.11
N ASP A 321 -8.93 -3.21 19.62
CA ASP A 321 -9.39 -3.38 20.98
C ASP A 321 -8.57 -4.49 21.65
N LEU A 322 -7.71 -4.12 22.57
CA LEU A 322 -6.83 -5.07 23.28
C LEU A 322 -7.61 -6.08 24.12
N GLY A 323 -8.84 -5.74 24.54
CA GLY A 323 -9.71 -6.67 25.27
C GLY A 323 -10.13 -7.91 24.46
N GLU A 324 -9.94 -7.91 23.15
CA GLU A 324 -10.21 -9.07 22.31
C GLU A 324 -9.02 -10.07 22.24
N LEU A 325 -7.82 -9.67 22.67
CA LEU A 325 -6.64 -10.55 22.65
C LEU A 325 -6.61 -11.49 23.85
N SER A 326 -5.96 -12.63 23.67
CA SER A 326 -5.55 -13.47 24.81
C SER A 326 -4.46 -12.75 25.64
N GLU A 327 -4.23 -13.21 26.88
CA GLU A 327 -3.14 -12.67 27.71
C GLU A 327 -1.77 -12.86 27.05
N ASP A 328 -1.56 -13.99 26.40
CA ASP A 328 -0.30 -14.29 25.71
C ASP A 328 -0.09 -13.41 24.48
N ASP A 329 -1.12 -13.19 23.67
CA ASP A 329 -1.05 -12.29 22.52
C ASP A 329 -0.85 -10.84 22.94
N THR A 330 -1.51 -10.42 24.03
CA THR A 330 -1.32 -9.09 24.60
C THR A 330 0.11 -8.91 25.08
N ARG A 331 0.64 -9.87 25.84
CA ARG A 331 2.03 -9.85 26.32
C ARG A 331 3.02 -9.80 25.18
N TRP A 332 2.79 -10.62 24.13
CA TRP A 332 3.63 -10.62 22.95
C TRP A 332 3.61 -9.25 22.23
N LEU A 333 2.43 -8.65 22.03
CA LEU A 333 2.29 -7.35 21.38
C LEU A 333 2.99 -6.24 22.14
N LEU A 334 2.82 -6.21 23.47
CA LEU A 334 3.51 -5.27 24.35
C LEU A 334 5.04 -5.39 24.22
N GLN A 335 5.55 -6.61 24.25
CA GLN A 335 6.99 -6.88 24.11
C GLN A 335 7.49 -6.51 22.71
N ALA A 336 6.77 -6.87 21.64
CA ALA A 336 7.16 -6.58 20.27
C ALA A 336 7.21 -5.05 20.00
N ALA A 337 6.29 -4.28 20.59
CA ALA A 337 6.31 -2.83 20.51
C ALA A 337 7.43 -2.21 21.37
N ALA A 338 7.74 -2.79 22.52
CA ALA A 338 8.83 -2.33 23.40
C ALA A 338 10.21 -2.59 22.78
N ASP A 339 10.39 -3.73 22.11
CA ASP A 339 11.63 -4.15 21.46
C ASP A 339 11.82 -3.55 20.06
N ASP A 340 10.94 -2.63 19.62
CA ASP A 340 10.95 -2.01 18.29
C ASP A 340 10.88 -3.03 17.13
N ALA A 341 10.31 -4.21 17.37
CA ALA A 341 10.02 -5.19 16.32
C ALA A 341 8.78 -4.78 15.52
N ILE A 342 7.88 -4.04 16.16
CA ILE A 342 6.69 -3.43 15.56
C ILE A 342 6.62 -1.96 15.99
N ASP A 343 6.49 -1.05 15.01
CA ASP A 343 6.16 0.33 15.26
C ASP A 343 4.65 0.52 15.21
N VAL A 344 4.00 0.86 16.31
CA VAL A 344 2.61 1.32 16.30
C VAL A 344 2.63 2.83 16.09
N LEU A 345 2.21 3.30 14.91
CA LEU A 345 2.07 4.72 14.62
C LEU A 345 0.61 5.15 14.89
N TRP A 346 0.40 5.88 15.95
CA TRP A 346 -0.93 6.43 16.23
C TRP A 346 -1.11 7.77 15.54
N VAL A 347 -1.85 7.76 14.43
CA VAL A 347 -2.26 8.95 13.71
C VAL A 347 -3.42 9.59 14.48
N LYS A 348 -3.12 10.66 15.24
CA LYS A 348 -4.08 11.44 16.01
C LYS A 348 -4.50 12.66 15.21
N PRO A 349 -5.70 12.70 14.62
CA PRO A 349 -6.10 13.79 13.72
C PRO A 349 -6.08 15.17 14.39
N GLU A 350 -6.35 15.24 15.70
CA GLU A 350 -6.29 16.48 16.49
C GLU A 350 -4.92 17.15 16.53
N GLY A 351 -3.86 16.38 16.30
CA GLY A 351 -2.46 16.86 16.20
C GLY A 351 -1.99 17.10 14.77
N LEU A 352 -2.82 16.84 13.76
CA LEU A 352 -2.47 16.87 12.34
C LEU A 352 -3.29 17.94 11.61
N PRO A 353 -2.74 19.13 11.34
CA PRO A 353 -3.47 20.24 10.74
C PRO A 353 -4.11 19.85 9.40
N GLY A 354 -5.44 20.02 9.27
CA GLY A 354 -6.18 19.74 8.04
C GLY A 354 -6.60 18.28 7.84
N LEU A 355 -6.20 17.34 8.71
CA LEU A 355 -6.67 15.98 8.63
C LEU A 355 -8.08 15.83 9.20
N ASP A 356 -9.00 15.23 8.43
CA ASP A 356 -10.32 14.85 8.95
C ASP A 356 -10.18 13.83 10.08
N GLN A 357 -10.91 14.06 11.18
CA GLN A 357 -10.85 13.17 12.36
C GLN A 357 -11.17 11.71 12.02
N ARG A 358 -12.04 11.49 11.07
CA ARG A 358 -12.52 10.16 10.68
C ARG A 358 -11.79 9.59 9.47
N SER A 359 -10.68 10.22 9.05
CA SER A 359 -9.94 9.81 7.86
C SER A 359 -9.50 8.36 7.93
N HIS A 360 -9.78 7.63 6.85
CA HIS A 360 -9.26 6.31 6.54
C HIS A 360 -8.10 6.38 5.53
N THR A 361 -7.97 7.52 4.88
CA THR A 361 -7.09 7.78 3.73
C THR A 361 -5.85 8.61 4.11
N PHE A 362 -5.62 8.79 5.40
CA PHE A 362 -4.60 9.65 5.99
C PHE A 362 -3.19 9.46 5.41
N TRP A 363 -2.85 8.28 4.90
CA TRP A 363 -1.51 7.98 4.40
C TRP A 363 -1.20 8.71 3.08
N TYR A 364 -2.22 9.07 2.30
CA TYR A 364 -2.08 9.86 1.07
C TYR A 364 -2.84 11.18 1.10
N ASP A 365 -3.65 11.44 2.13
CA ASP A 365 -4.36 12.72 2.27
C ASP A 365 -3.57 13.74 3.08
N HIS A 366 -2.61 13.28 3.93
CA HIS A 366 -1.89 14.16 4.84
C HIS A 366 -0.38 14.20 4.57
N PRO A 367 0.22 15.40 4.32
CA PRO A 367 1.64 15.55 3.97
C PRO A 367 2.64 14.96 4.97
N TRP A 368 2.33 15.01 6.28
CA TRP A 368 3.21 14.45 7.31
C TRP A 368 3.19 12.93 7.30
N VAL A 369 2.00 12.33 7.18
CA VAL A 369 1.87 10.87 7.19
C VAL A 369 2.47 10.25 5.92
N SER A 370 2.25 10.88 4.76
CA SER A 370 2.89 10.44 3.51
C SER A 370 4.42 10.60 3.55
N THR A 371 4.93 11.62 4.24
CA THR A 371 6.37 11.78 4.47
C THR A 371 6.93 10.69 5.38
N ASP A 372 6.26 10.38 6.49
CA ASP A 372 6.66 9.30 7.39
C ASP A 372 6.77 7.96 6.65
N LEU A 373 5.76 7.65 5.83
CA LEU A 373 5.76 6.47 4.97
C LEU A 373 6.96 6.46 4.01
N LEU A 374 7.25 7.59 3.34
CA LEU A 374 8.39 7.69 2.42
C LEU A 374 9.72 7.49 3.15
N LEU A 375 9.93 8.15 4.29
CA LEU A 375 11.16 8.03 5.08
C LEU A 375 11.41 6.59 5.53
N LYS A 376 10.34 5.90 5.96
CA LYS A 376 10.44 4.49 6.30
C LYS A 376 10.79 3.62 5.10
N MET A 377 10.05 3.77 4.00
CA MET A 377 10.16 2.83 2.89
C MET A 377 11.42 3.03 2.05
N LEU A 378 11.89 4.27 1.90
CA LEU A 378 13.10 4.58 1.12
C LEU A 378 14.39 4.40 1.91
N PHE A 379 14.38 4.83 3.19
CA PHE A 379 15.60 4.92 4.00
C PHE A 379 15.62 3.92 5.15
N GLY A 380 14.51 3.25 5.46
CA GLY A 380 14.41 2.29 6.57
C GLY A 380 14.61 2.93 7.94
N LEU A 381 14.31 4.24 8.07
CA LEU A 381 14.56 4.99 9.31
C LEU A 381 13.66 4.50 10.45
N PRO A 382 14.20 4.36 11.67
CA PRO A 382 13.40 4.12 12.86
C PRO A 382 12.50 5.34 13.16
N PRO A 383 11.40 5.17 13.91
CA PRO A 383 10.41 6.24 14.15
C PRO A 383 11.00 7.54 14.71
N ALA A 384 11.91 7.46 15.65
CA ALA A 384 12.58 8.65 16.23
C ALA A 384 13.36 9.45 15.17
N GLU A 385 14.02 8.75 14.22
CA GLU A 385 14.76 9.37 13.12
C GLU A 385 13.85 9.88 12.00
N ARG A 386 12.55 9.52 12.02
CA ARG A 386 11.50 10.08 11.17
C ARG A 386 10.80 11.29 11.79
N GLY A 387 11.23 11.74 12.98
CA GLY A 387 10.70 12.90 13.69
C GLY A 387 9.51 12.60 14.59
N LEU A 388 9.16 11.33 14.79
CA LEU A 388 8.06 10.91 15.63
C LEU A 388 8.44 10.93 17.11
N GLU A 389 7.45 11.11 17.99
CA GLU A 389 7.61 11.06 19.45
C GLU A 389 7.04 9.76 20.01
N PRO A 390 7.73 9.16 21.00
CA PRO A 390 7.22 7.97 21.67
C PRO A 390 6.14 8.34 22.69
N GLY A 391 5.11 7.50 22.79
CA GLY A 391 4.10 7.54 23.83
C GLY A 391 3.82 6.14 24.36
N VAL A 392 3.09 6.06 25.47
CA VAL A 392 2.61 4.81 26.04
C VAL A 392 1.13 4.92 26.31
N SER A 393 0.34 3.97 25.80
CA SER A 393 -1.10 3.93 26.01
C SER A 393 -1.45 3.56 27.47
N ALA A 394 -2.71 3.78 27.87
CA ALA A 394 -3.19 3.35 29.17
C ALA A 394 -3.05 1.83 29.43
N ALA A 395 -3.00 1.04 28.36
CA ALA A 395 -2.80 -0.40 28.42
C ALA A 395 -1.30 -0.82 28.34
N GLY A 396 -0.37 0.15 28.37
CA GLY A 396 1.07 -0.12 28.35
C GLY A 396 1.69 -0.34 26.97
N VAL A 397 0.94 -0.18 25.87
CA VAL A 397 1.48 -0.32 24.51
C VAL A 397 2.32 0.91 24.17
N LYS A 398 3.61 0.73 23.85
CA LYS A 398 4.44 1.76 23.26
C LYS A 398 3.93 2.09 21.86
N TYR A 399 3.78 3.37 21.57
CA TYR A 399 3.39 3.86 20.23
C TYR A 399 4.21 5.09 19.87
N TRP A 400 4.10 5.50 18.62
CA TRP A 400 4.71 6.69 18.07
C TRP A 400 3.63 7.63 17.54
N GLU A 401 3.86 8.94 17.64
CA GLU A 401 2.91 9.95 17.17
C GLU A 401 3.61 11.17 16.56
N PHE A 402 2.85 11.96 15.82
CA PHE A 402 3.31 13.24 15.29
C PHE A 402 3.19 14.30 16.39
N SER A 403 4.29 15.01 16.65
CA SER A 403 4.28 16.16 17.54
C SER A 403 3.87 17.44 16.82
N PRO A 404 3.39 18.48 17.52
CA PRO A 404 3.06 19.77 16.90
C PRO A 404 4.23 20.44 16.19
N ASP A 405 5.46 20.12 16.55
CA ASP A 405 6.71 20.61 15.94
C ASP A 405 7.31 19.61 14.92
N TYR A 406 6.52 18.68 14.42
CA TYR A 406 6.98 17.68 13.44
C TYR A 406 7.59 18.32 12.18
N GLY A 407 6.97 19.38 11.63
CA GLY A 407 7.51 20.08 10.46
C GLY A 407 8.94 20.63 10.66
N PRO A 408 9.24 21.39 11.73
CA PRO A 408 10.60 21.79 12.07
C PRO A 408 11.58 20.64 12.27
N ARG A 409 11.17 19.55 12.91
CA ARG A 409 12.01 18.35 13.08
C ARG A 409 12.34 17.68 11.76
N LEU A 410 11.34 17.54 10.90
CA LEU A 410 11.49 16.95 9.57
C LEU A 410 12.53 17.72 8.75
N TRP A 411 12.51 19.05 8.80
CA TRP A 411 13.48 19.86 8.07
C TRP A 411 14.93 19.52 8.49
N ALA A 412 15.19 19.39 9.78
CA ALA A 412 16.50 18.99 10.30
C ALA A 412 16.90 17.56 9.89
N ILE A 413 15.94 16.67 9.69
CA ILE A 413 16.16 15.30 9.21
C ILE A 413 16.52 15.33 7.73
N MET A 414 15.75 16.05 6.92
CA MET A 414 15.96 16.12 5.47
C MET A 414 17.30 16.72 5.07
N GLN A 415 17.88 17.57 5.89
CA GLN A 415 19.24 18.10 5.67
C GLN A 415 20.36 17.08 5.85
N ARG A 416 20.09 15.94 6.47
CA ARG A 416 21.07 14.87 6.77
C ARG A 416 20.99 13.70 5.78
N LEU A 417 19.92 13.61 5.03
CA LEU A 417 19.67 12.56 4.03
C LEU A 417 20.18 12.99 2.66
#